data_fa841bbde4f77a266d282951efff6111
#
_entry.id   fa841bbde4f77a266d282951efff6111
#
_cell.length_a   1.000
_cell.length_b   1.000
_cell.length_c   1.000
_cell.angle_alpha   90.00
_cell.angle_beta   90.00
_cell.angle_gamma   90.00
#
_symmetry.space_group_name_H-M   'P 1'
#
loop_
_entity.id
_entity.type
_entity.pdbx_description
1 polymer ?
#
loop_
_entity_poly.entity_id
_entity_poly.type
_entity_poly.pdbx_seq_one_letter_code
_entity_poly.pdbx_strand_id
1 'polypeptide(L)'
;MPGGPYEPSDPRWVEVDLKDKIDKAWEWKMPINFYGKVLDQNGQPVADATVRMSWTNISKNGSSQIETRSDSHGNFALENQHGRSLLVNVTKTGFYNAQRQNQDSFDFAAFWEKTYYQPNAKAPVIFHLRKQGVLGNLLTGELKKRVPPDGSPTDISLSQNQEDSWARLAVKAWTNTEEYPPRLFDWRMELRVPGGDIQPCNDEFPFLAPEGKYSPAIEVNMPRTVENWKRVVDQKYYIRYTNPLRYGLIQFRINGASQNVSIAYWIIPTPGDRNLEFDPAKAVTVP
;
A
#
# COMPACT_ATOMS: atom_id res chain seq x y z
N MET A 1 8.24 -11.34 -9.63
CA MET A 1 8.48 -11.09 -11.05
C MET A 1 7.57 -12.00 -11.85
N PRO A 2 6.63 -11.51 -12.65
CA PRO A 2 5.91 -12.32 -13.60
C PRO A 2 6.67 -12.22 -14.92
N GLY A 3 7.38 -13.26 -15.30
CA GLY A 3 8.08 -13.37 -16.57
C GLY A 3 9.27 -14.29 -16.41
N GLY A 4 9.02 -15.60 -16.49
CA GLY A 4 10.08 -16.56 -16.74
C GLY A 4 10.73 -16.25 -18.10
N PRO A 5 11.99 -16.65 -18.30
CA PRO A 5 12.67 -16.43 -19.56
C PRO A 5 11.83 -17.06 -20.68
N TYR A 6 11.58 -16.28 -21.75
CA TYR A 6 10.95 -16.81 -22.94
C TYR A 6 11.79 -17.94 -23.51
N GLU A 7 11.13 -18.98 -24.01
CA GLU A 7 11.79 -20.00 -24.79
C GLU A 7 12.57 -19.32 -25.94
N PRO A 8 13.82 -19.69 -26.21
CA PRO A 8 14.62 -19.07 -27.28
C PRO A 8 13.99 -19.16 -28.67
N SER A 9 12.97 -20.02 -28.85
CA SER A 9 12.20 -20.24 -30.07
C SER A 9 10.99 -19.32 -30.23
N ASP A 10 10.69 -18.42 -29.28
CA ASP A 10 9.55 -17.51 -29.41
C ASP A 10 9.76 -16.53 -30.60
N PRO A 11 8.82 -16.48 -31.57
CA PRO A 11 8.94 -15.62 -32.74
C PRO A 11 9.17 -14.13 -32.43
N ARG A 12 8.73 -13.68 -31.27
CA ARG A 12 8.90 -12.28 -30.82
C ARG A 12 10.36 -11.93 -30.62
N TRP A 13 11.22 -12.89 -30.23
CA TRP A 13 12.65 -12.66 -30.11
C TRP A 13 13.32 -12.41 -31.47
N VAL A 14 12.83 -13.06 -32.52
CA VAL A 14 13.31 -12.80 -33.88
C VAL A 14 13.01 -11.37 -34.29
N GLU A 15 11.84 -10.84 -33.92
CA GLU A 15 11.50 -9.44 -34.20
C GLU A 15 12.36 -8.47 -33.42
N VAL A 16 12.63 -8.72 -32.13
CA VAL A 16 13.55 -7.91 -31.31
C VAL A 16 14.93 -7.88 -31.94
N ASP A 17 15.48 -9.05 -32.28
CA ASP A 17 16.79 -9.20 -32.90
C ASP A 17 16.93 -8.44 -34.25
N LEU A 18 15.85 -8.46 -35.04
CA LEU A 18 15.81 -7.71 -36.31
C LEU A 18 15.78 -6.19 -36.05
N LYS A 19 14.97 -5.72 -35.10
CA LYS A 19 14.91 -4.32 -34.72
C LYS A 19 16.25 -3.83 -34.18
N ASP A 20 16.91 -4.59 -33.32
CA ASP A 20 18.22 -4.27 -32.76
C ASP A 20 19.33 -4.21 -33.82
N LYS A 21 19.26 -5.05 -34.84
CA LYS A 21 20.21 -5.02 -35.96
C LYS A 21 20.02 -3.78 -36.85
N ILE A 22 18.79 -3.30 -36.98
CA ILE A 22 18.46 -2.12 -37.81
C ILE A 22 18.74 -0.83 -37.02
N ASP A 23 18.33 -0.76 -35.78
CA ASP A 23 18.47 0.45 -34.96
C ASP A 23 18.47 0.07 -33.46
N LYS A 24 19.62 0.11 -32.82
CA LYS A 24 19.78 -0.18 -31.38
C LYS A 24 18.97 0.75 -30.45
N ALA A 25 18.45 1.86 -30.98
CA ALA A 25 17.66 2.84 -30.24
C ALA A 25 16.16 2.76 -30.56
N TRP A 26 15.70 1.70 -31.25
CA TRP A 26 14.31 1.56 -31.67
C TRP A 26 13.31 1.62 -30.51
N GLU A 27 13.64 1.08 -29.35
CA GLU A 27 12.76 1.11 -28.17
C GLU A 27 12.38 2.53 -27.75
N TRP A 28 13.32 3.49 -27.85
CA TRP A 28 13.08 4.89 -27.51
C TRP A 28 12.39 5.70 -28.61
N LYS A 29 12.15 5.06 -29.77
CA LYS A 29 11.42 5.64 -30.92
C LYS A 29 10.02 5.08 -31.08
N MET A 30 9.57 4.21 -30.15
CA MET A 30 8.21 3.68 -30.18
C MET A 30 7.19 4.80 -30.02
N PRO A 31 6.07 4.78 -30.79
CA PRO A 31 5.03 5.77 -30.64
C PRO A 31 4.33 5.60 -29.29
N ILE A 32 4.21 6.70 -28.55
CA ILE A 32 3.48 6.78 -27.29
C ILE A 32 2.15 7.50 -27.57
N ASN A 33 1.06 6.76 -27.49
CA ASN A 33 -0.30 7.29 -27.37
C ASN A 33 -0.90 6.70 -26.08
N PHE A 34 -1.46 7.54 -25.23
CA PHE A 34 -2.01 7.12 -23.95
C PHE A 34 -3.35 7.79 -23.70
N TYR A 35 -4.32 7.02 -23.23
CA TYR A 35 -5.64 7.47 -22.88
C TYR A 35 -5.97 7.07 -21.46
N GLY A 36 -6.25 8.04 -20.61
CA GLY A 36 -6.59 7.85 -19.22
C GLY A 36 -7.93 8.47 -18.85
N LYS A 37 -8.53 7.95 -17.78
CA LYS A 37 -9.75 8.50 -17.19
C LYS A 37 -9.64 8.47 -15.67
N VAL A 38 -9.99 9.57 -15.02
CA VAL A 38 -9.96 9.70 -13.56
C VAL A 38 -11.38 9.54 -13.02
N LEU A 39 -11.52 8.60 -12.06
CA LEU A 39 -12.80 8.34 -11.38
C LEU A 39 -12.61 8.47 -9.86
N ASP A 40 -13.67 8.86 -9.15
CA ASP A 40 -13.71 8.80 -7.69
C ASP A 40 -14.12 7.40 -7.18
N GLN A 41 -14.19 7.25 -5.85
CA GLN A 41 -14.60 6.00 -5.18
C GLN A 41 -16.04 5.57 -5.48
N ASN A 42 -16.87 6.43 -6.06
CA ASN A 42 -18.24 6.14 -6.46
C ASN A 42 -18.36 5.90 -7.97
N GLY A 43 -17.22 5.86 -8.70
CA GLY A 43 -17.17 5.74 -10.14
C GLY A 43 -17.56 7.02 -10.89
N GLN A 44 -17.63 8.18 -10.20
CA GLN A 44 -17.93 9.45 -10.83
C GLN A 44 -16.67 10.06 -11.45
N PRO A 45 -16.78 10.70 -12.63
CA PRO A 45 -15.66 11.37 -13.26
C PRO A 45 -15.09 12.49 -12.37
N VAL A 46 -13.77 12.55 -12.28
CA VAL A 46 -13.06 13.62 -11.58
C VAL A 46 -12.48 14.58 -12.61
N ALA A 47 -13.15 15.69 -12.82
CA ALA A 47 -12.67 16.79 -13.67
C ALA A 47 -11.50 17.52 -13.02
N ASP A 48 -10.69 18.20 -13.81
CA ASP A 48 -9.63 19.13 -13.36
C ASP A 48 -8.61 18.50 -12.39
N ALA A 49 -8.39 17.18 -12.51
CA ALA A 49 -7.31 16.50 -11.84
C ALA A 49 -5.98 16.82 -12.56
N THR A 50 -4.94 17.14 -11.81
CA THR A 50 -3.61 17.36 -12.37
C THR A 50 -3.00 16.02 -12.76
N VAL A 51 -2.61 15.89 -14.02
CA VAL A 51 -1.99 14.70 -14.60
C VAL A 51 -0.58 15.04 -15.05
N ARG A 52 0.42 14.46 -14.39
CA ARG A 52 1.82 14.52 -14.79
C ARG A 52 2.19 13.27 -15.52
N MET A 53 2.70 13.44 -16.72
CA MET A 53 3.17 12.37 -17.57
C MET A 53 4.64 12.59 -17.90
N SER A 54 5.49 11.58 -17.65
CA SER A 54 6.91 11.62 -18.01
C SER A 54 7.28 10.34 -18.73
N TRP A 55 8.06 10.47 -19.82
CA TRP A 55 8.45 9.33 -20.65
C TRP A 55 9.92 9.36 -20.98
N THR A 56 10.51 8.17 -21.12
CA THR A 56 11.89 8.00 -21.54
C THR A 56 12.00 8.11 -23.06
N ASN A 57 12.87 8.95 -23.55
CA ASN A 57 13.05 9.18 -24.99
C ASN A 57 14.51 9.53 -25.34
N ILE A 58 14.78 9.71 -26.65
CA ILE A 58 16.06 10.19 -27.14
C ILE A 58 16.07 11.72 -27.06
N SER A 59 16.32 12.25 -25.89
CA SER A 59 16.50 13.68 -25.64
C SER A 59 17.82 13.91 -24.88
N LYS A 60 18.25 15.16 -24.77
CA LYS A 60 19.45 15.53 -24.01
C LYS A 60 19.39 15.02 -22.54
N ASN A 61 18.23 14.96 -21.97
CA ASN A 61 18.02 14.53 -20.59
C ASN A 61 17.55 13.07 -20.46
N GLY A 62 17.41 12.33 -21.58
CA GLY A 62 16.90 10.96 -21.61
C GLY A 62 15.43 10.81 -21.29
N SER A 63 14.72 11.92 -21.01
CA SER A 63 13.30 11.93 -20.69
C SER A 63 12.63 13.27 -21.06
N SER A 64 11.32 13.23 -21.25
CA SER A 64 10.45 14.39 -21.41
C SER A 64 9.28 14.28 -20.47
N GLN A 65 8.64 15.42 -20.17
CA GLN A 65 7.47 15.46 -19.30
C GLN A 65 6.46 16.51 -19.74
N ILE A 66 5.21 16.29 -19.38
CA ILE A 66 4.10 17.26 -19.55
C ILE A 66 3.18 17.19 -18.33
N GLU A 67 2.56 18.30 -18.04
CA GLU A 67 1.44 18.37 -17.09
C GLU A 67 0.19 18.83 -17.84
N THR A 68 -0.91 18.12 -17.63
CA THR A 68 -2.23 18.44 -18.18
C THR A 68 -3.29 18.26 -17.12
N ARG A 69 -4.55 18.46 -17.48
CA ARG A 69 -5.70 18.25 -16.58
C ARG A 69 -6.73 17.35 -17.22
N SER A 70 -7.46 16.60 -16.39
CA SER A 70 -8.61 15.85 -16.85
C SER A 70 -9.77 16.78 -17.22
N ASP A 71 -10.51 16.41 -18.26
CA ASP A 71 -11.70 17.14 -18.73
C ASP A 71 -12.92 16.95 -17.80
N SER A 72 -14.07 17.51 -18.18
CA SER A 72 -15.33 17.38 -17.42
C SER A 72 -15.84 15.94 -17.28
N HIS A 73 -15.37 15.03 -18.12
CA HIS A 73 -15.69 13.59 -18.08
C HIS A 73 -14.58 12.76 -17.42
N GLY A 74 -13.57 13.43 -16.87
CA GLY A 74 -12.39 12.81 -16.23
C GLY A 74 -11.34 12.33 -17.22
N ASN A 75 -11.48 12.54 -18.54
CA ASN A 75 -10.55 12.00 -19.53
C ASN A 75 -9.32 12.90 -19.69
N PHE A 76 -8.21 12.27 -20.07
CA PHE A 76 -6.98 12.94 -20.52
C PHE A 76 -6.25 12.05 -21.52
N ALA A 77 -5.37 12.64 -22.32
CA ALA A 77 -4.60 11.90 -23.31
C ALA A 77 -3.18 12.46 -23.45
N LEU A 78 -2.28 11.60 -23.91
CA LEU A 78 -0.96 11.95 -24.45
C LEU A 78 -0.86 11.33 -25.83
N GLU A 79 -0.60 12.15 -26.86
CA GLU A 79 -0.55 11.67 -28.23
C GLU A 79 0.68 12.19 -28.95
N ASN A 80 1.07 11.48 -30.01
CA ASN A 80 2.14 11.87 -30.91
C ASN A 80 3.52 12.06 -30.22
N GLN A 81 3.76 11.33 -29.13
CA GLN A 81 5.05 11.28 -28.49
C GLN A 81 5.79 10.01 -28.90
N HIS A 82 7.10 9.97 -28.65
CA HIS A 82 7.94 8.80 -28.90
C HIS A 82 8.80 8.51 -27.68
N GLY A 83 8.94 7.23 -27.36
CA GLY A 83 9.73 6.79 -26.22
C GLY A 83 9.49 5.33 -25.87
N ARG A 84 10.14 4.85 -24.80
CA ARG A 84 10.08 3.47 -24.37
C ARG A 84 9.01 3.25 -23.31
N SER A 85 8.98 4.08 -22.27
CA SER A 85 8.11 3.92 -21.12
C SER A 85 7.48 5.25 -20.71
N LEU A 86 6.30 5.19 -20.15
CA LEU A 86 5.52 6.31 -19.65
C LEU A 86 5.19 6.11 -18.17
N LEU A 87 5.47 7.12 -17.36
CA LEU A 87 4.98 7.23 -15.99
C LEU A 87 3.82 8.25 -15.96
N VAL A 88 2.74 7.91 -15.28
CA VAL A 88 1.56 8.75 -15.12
C VAL A 88 1.25 8.92 -13.66
N ASN A 89 1.22 10.16 -13.20
CA ASN A 89 0.81 10.49 -11.84
C ASN A 89 -0.41 11.42 -11.88
N VAL A 90 -1.46 11.03 -11.15
CA VAL A 90 -2.72 11.78 -11.10
C VAL A 90 -2.96 12.26 -9.68
N THR A 91 -3.17 13.56 -9.52
CA THR A 91 -3.44 14.18 -8.22
C THR A 91 -4.57 15.20 -8.32
N LYS A 92 -5.27 15.44 -7.21
CA LYS A 92 -6.25 16.52 -7.09
C LYS A 92 -6.35 16.97 -5.63
N THR A 93 -6.36 18.27 -5.40
CA THR A 93 -6.63 18.83 -4.07
C THR A 93 -7.97 18.36 -3.54
N GLY A 94 -8.02 17.91 -2.29
CA GLY A 94 -9.21 17.33 -1.68
C GLY A 94 -9.46 15.86 -2.05
N PHE A 95 -8.47 15.18 -2.62
CA PHE A 95 -8.52 13.74 -2.92
C PHE A 95 -7.25 13.03 -2.48
N TYR A 96 -7.37 11.76 -2.13
CA TYR A 96 -6.27 10.83 -1.95
C TYR A 96 -6.04 10.02 -3.23
N ASN A 97 -4.79 9.71 -3.54
CA ASN A 97 -4.46 8.81 -4.66
C ASN A 97 -4.59 7.36 -4.21
N ALA A 98 -5.41 6.58 -4.92
CA ALA A 98 -5.59 5.15 -4.70
C ALA A 98 -4.44 4.34 -5.34
N GLN A 99 -3.24 4.41 -4.75
CA GLN A 99 -2.01 3.84 -5.30
C GLN A 99 -2.08 2.33 -5.55
N ARG A 100 -2.82 1.58 -4.71
CA ARG A 100 -2.97 0.13 -4.88
C ARG A 100 -3.87 -0.27 -6.05
N GLN A 101 -4.73 0.65 -6.49
CA GLN A 101 -5.68 0.42 -7.59
C GLN A 101 -5.15 0.96 -8.91
N ASN A 102 -4.17 1.88 -8.86
CA ASN A 102 -3.66 2.55 -10.03
C ASN A 102 -2.38 1.87 -10.55
N GLN A 103 -2.35 1.66 -11.86
CA GLN A 103 -1.10 1.39 -12.56
C GLN A 103 -0.51 2.74 -12.98
N ASP A 104 0.73 3.00 -12.63
CA ASP A 104 1.42 4.27 -12.89
C ASP A 104 2.51 4.18 -13.97
N SER A 105 2.92 2.97 -14.34
CA SER A 105 3.99 2.73 -15.30
C SER A 105 3.51 1.88 -16.48
N PHE A 106 3.85 2.32 -17.70
CA PHE A 106 3.42 1.69 -18.96
C PHE A 106 4.61 1.55 -19.89
N ASP A 107 4.85 0.35 -20.42
CA ASP A 107 5.90 0.07 -21.38
C ASP A 107 5.30 -0.03 -22.78
N PHE A 108 5.91 0.65 -23.75
CA PHE A 108 5.49 0.70 -25.16
C PHE A 108 6.42 -0.09 -26.09
N ALA A 109 7.54 -0.56 -25.56
CA ALA A 109 8.54 -1.26 -26.34
C ALA A 109 8.57 -2.77 -26.05
N ALA A 110 8.15 -3.21 -24.86
CA ALA A 110 8.20 -4.60 -24.43
C ALA A 110 7.05 -5.46 -24.99
N PHE A 111 6.84 -5.41 -26.30
CA PHE A 111 5.76 -6.13 -26.99
C PHE A 111 5.84 -7.67 -26.87
N TRP A 112 6.95 -8.19 -26.42
CA TRP A 112 7.14 -9.60 -26.06
C TRP A 112 6.55 -9.97 -24.71
N GLU A 113 6.26 -8.98 -23.85
CA GLU A 113 5.60 -9.21 -22.58
C GLU A 113 4.08 -9.25 -22.73
N LYS A 114 3.42 -10.14 -21.99
CA LYS A 114 1.95 -10.25 -22.01
C LYS A 114 1.24 -9.01 -21.48
N THR A 115 1.95 -8.19 -20.73
CA THR A 115 1.43 -7.02 -20.00
C THR A 115 1.83 -5.70 -20.63
N TYR A 116 2.46 -5.69 -21.82
CA TYR A 116 2.81 -4.43 -22.44
C TYR A 116 1.55 -3.63 -22.83
N TYR A 117 1.65 -2.32 -22.71
CA TYR A 117 0.52 -1.42 -22.91
C TYR A 117 0.18 -1.24 -24.40
N GLN A 118 -1.10 -1.42 -24.71
CA GLN A 118 -1.65 -1.12 -26.04
C GLN A 118 -2.63 0.04 -25.96
N PRO A 119 -2.40 1.16 -26.66
CA PRO A 119 -3.29 2.31 -26.61
C PRO A 119 -4.70 1.99 -27.11
N ASN A 120 -5.72 2.34 -26.32
CA ASN A 120 -7.12 2.19 -26.73
C ASN A 120 -7.97 3.35 -26.20
N ALA A 121 -8.30 4.29 -27.06
CA ALA A 121 -9.12 5.45 -26.71
C ALA A 121 -10.55 5.09 -26.26
N LYS A 122 -11.07 3.92 -26.68
CA LYS A 122 -12.41 3.43 -26.27
C LYS A 122 -12.39 2.71 -24.93
N ALA A 123 -11.22 2.30 -24.45
CA ALA A 123 -11.02 1.65 -23.15
C ALA A 123 -9.81 2.31 -22.45
N PRO A 124 -9.97 3.55 -21.97
CA PRO A 124 -8.89 4.28 -21.31
C PRO A 124 -8.49 3.60 -20.00
N VAL A 125 -7.23 3.80 -19.60
CA VAL A 125 -6.75 3.36 -18.28
C VAL A 125 -7.46 4.17 -17.20
N ILE A 126 -8.01 3.47 -16.21
CA ILE A 126 -8.73 4.11 -15.10
C ILE A 126 -7.75 4.45 -13.98
N PHE A 127 -7.77 5.69 -13.54
CA PHE A 127 -7.08 6.18 -12.36
C PHE A 127 -8.11 6.51 -11.28
N HIS A 128 -7.93 5.90 -10.13
CA HIS A 128 -8.83 6.07 -9.00
C HIS A 128 -8.29 7.11 -8.03
N LEU A 129 -9.13 8.08 -7.70
CA LEU A 129 -8.93 9.02 -6.61
C LEU A 129 -10.04 8.83 -5.57
N ARG A 130 -9.72 8.99 -4.29
CA ARG A 130 -10.70 8.97 -3.22
C ARG A 130 -10.92 10.39 -2.72
N LYS A 131 -12.14 10.93 -2.86
CA LYS A 131 -12.51 12.23 -2.30
C LYS A 131 -12.34 12.20 -0.78
N GLN A 132 -11.69 13.24 -0.26
CA GLN A 132 -11.52 13.43 1.18
C GLN A 132 -12.87 13.69 1.84
N GLY A 133 -13.09 13.04 2.99
CA GLY A 133 -14.21 13.27 3.87
C GLY A 133 -13.85 14.26 4.98
N VAL A 134 -14.51 14.10 6.10
CA VAL A 134 -14.22 14.86 7.32
C VAL A 134 -13.16 14.11 8.11
N LEU A 135 -12.05 14.75 8.43
CA LEU A 135 -11.00 14.16 9.25
C LEU A 135 -11.54 13.82 10.64
N GLY A 136 -11.23 12.62 11.11
CA GLY A 136 -11.56 12.17 12.46
C GLY A 136 -10.77 12.96 13.51
N ASN A 137 -11.39 13.18 14.68
CA ASN A 137 -10.66 13.64 15.86
C ASN A 137 -10.01 12.42 16.52
N LEU A 138 -8.72 12.19 16.25
CA LEU A 138 -8.03 10.95 16.59
C LEU A 138 -6.92 11.21 17.62
N LEU A 139 -6.83 10.33 18.60
CA LEU A 139 -5.64 10.15 19.42
C LEU A 139 -4.63 9.37 18.57
N THR A 140 -3.49 9.98 18.27
CA THR A 140 -2.47 9.39 17.40
C THR A 140 -1.11 9.36 18.08
N GLY A 141 -0.28 8.40 17.71
CA GLY A 141 1.09 8.33 18.18
C GLY A 141 1.80 7.10 17.66
N GLU A 142 3.06 7.01 18.06
CA GLU A 142 3.90 5.85 17.81
C GLU A 142 4.65 5.45 19.08
N LEU A 143 4.97 4.18 19.19
CA LEU A 143 5.79 3.67 20.26
C LEU A 143 6.61 2.44 19.83
N LYS A 144 7.72 2.21 20.53
CA LYS A 144 8.54 1.03 20.39
C LYS A 144 8.74 0.39 21.74
N LYS A 145 8.63 -0.93 21.78
CA LYS A 145 8.85 -1.70 23.01
C LYS A 145 9.44 -3.06 22.67
N ARG A 146 10.31 -3.55 23.53
CA ARG A 146 10.76 -4.95 23.50
C ARG A 146 9.87 -5.75 24.45
N VAL A 147 9.33 -6.88 23.98
CA VAL A 147 8.53 -7.80 24.79
C VAL A 147 9.36 -9.03 25.17
N PRO A 148 9.09 -9.71 26.30
CA PRO A 148 9.79 -10.93 26.69
C PRO A 148 9.64 -12.05 25.66
N PRO A 149 10.69 -12.84 25.39
CA PRO A 149 10.66 -13.94 24.43
C PRO A 149 10.09 -15.26 25.00
N ASP A 150 9.67 -15.27 26.25
CA ASP A 150 9.22 -16.43 27.00
C ASP A 150 7.71 -16.68 26.96
N GLY A 151 6.96 -15.80 26.29
CA GLY A 151 5.50 -15.85 26.23
C GLY A 151 4.80 -15.11 27.36
N SER A 152 5.53 -14.44 28.23
CA SER A 152 4.94 -13.58 29.27
C SER A 152 4.17 -12.42 28.66
N PRO A 153 2.96 -12.08 29.16
CA PRO A 153 2.19 -10.96 28.62
C PRO A 153 2.86 -9.62 28.96
N THR A 154 2.79 -8.72 28.00
CA THR A 154 3.24 -7.33 28.16
C THR A 154 2.10 -6.39 27.82
N ASP A 155 1.68 -5.60 28.77
CA ASP A 155 0.72 -4.53 28.55
C ASP A 155 1.43 -3.30 27.97
N ILE A 156 0.82 -2.74 26.92
CA ILE A 156 1.30 -1.57 26.19
C ILE A 156 0.22 -0.51 26.21
N SER A 157 0.45 0.60 26.92
CA SER A 157 -0.41 1.77 26.87
C SER A 157 -0.16 2.51 25.57
N LEU A 158 -1.24 2.85 24.86
CA LEU A 158 -1.21 3.65 23.62
C LEU A 158 -1.32 5.17 23.92
N SER A 159 -1.54 5.56 25.15
CA SER A 159 -1.54 6.96 25.60
C SER A 159 -0.75 7.09 26.88
N GLN A 160 -0.09 8.25 27.05
CA GLN A 160 0.56 8.63 28.30
C GLN A 160 -0.41 9.38 29.24
N ASN A 161 -1.58 9.77 28.74
CA ASN A 161 -2.59 10.43 29.53
C ASN A 161 -3.37 9.40 30.36
N GLN A 162 -3.54 9.66 31.65
CA GLN A 162 -4.27 8.79 32.56
C GLN A 162 -5.77 8.64 32.20
N GLU A 163 -6.36 9.67 31.60
CA GLU A 163 -7.75 9.64 31.13
C GLU A 163 -7.95 8.63 29.99
N ASP A 164 -6.89 8.35 29.22
CA ASP A 164 -6.88 7.39 28.12
C ASP A 164 -6.30 6.03 28.52
N SER A 165 -6.24 5.72 29.82
CA SER A 165 -5.69 4.45 30.36
C SER A 165 -6.38 3.19 29.83
N TRP A 166 -7.56 3.33 29.24
CA TRP A 166 -8.30 2.29 28.52
C TRP A 166 -7.66 1.91 27.19
N ALA A 167 -6.91 2.81 26.56
CA ALA A 167 -6.27 2.59 25.26
C ALA A 167 -5.00 1.73 25.42
N ARG A 168 -5.20 0.41 25.51
CA ARG A 168 -4.13 -0.55 25.76
C ARG A 168 -4.18 -1.73 24.80
N LEU A 169 -3.00 -2.34 24.59
CA LEU A 169 -2.81 -3.61 23.92
C LEU A 169 -2.07 -4.56 24.88
N ALA A 170 -2.30 -5.84 24.70
CA ALA A 170 -1.52 -6.90 25.36
C ALA A 170 -0.82 -7.74 24.29
N VAL A 171 0.48 -7.92 24.44
CA VAL A 171 1.32 -8.68 23.51
C VAL A 171 2.01 -9.79 24.25
N LYS A 172 1.98 -11.01 23.71
CA LYS A 172 2.84 -12.12 24.12
C LYS A 172 3.71 -12.51 22.92
N ALA A 173 4.97 -12.78 23.14
CA ALA A 173 5.86 -13.29 22.13
C ALA A 173 6.73 -14.42 22.70
N TRP A 174 6.96 -15.43 21.88
CA TRP A 174 7.82 -16.54 22.22
C TRP A 174 8.73 -16.89 21.03
N THR A 175 9.95 -17.26 21.30
CA THR A 175 10.88 -17.75 20.29
C THR A 175 11.82 -18.80 20.89
N ASN A 176 12.25 -19.76 20.08
CA ASN A 176 13.30 -20.72 20.46
C ASN A 176 14.69 -20.28 20.02
N THR A 177 14.86 -19.04 19.57
CA THR A 177 16.14 -18.55 19.09
C THR A 177 16.94 -17.83 20.21
N GLU A 178 18.26 -17.88 20.10
CA GLU A 178 19.19 -17.17 20.94
C GLU A 178 19.65 -15.84 20.30
N GLU A 179 20.70 -15.22 20.83
CA GLU A 179 21.19 -13.88 20.46
C GLU A 179 21.51 -13.73 18.97
N TYR A 180 21.98 -14.81 18.31
CA TYR A 180 22.26 -14.86 16.87
C TYR A 180 21.38 -15.90 16.19
N PRO A 181 20.13 -15.57 15.87
CA PRO A 181 19.20 -16.56 15.35
C PRO A 181 19.60 -17.04 13.95
N PRO A 182 19.43 -18.34 13.66
CA PRO A 182 19.57 -18.88 12.33
C PRO A 182 18.61 -18.20 11.37
N ARG A 183 18.74 -18.47 10.06
CA ARG A 183 17.85 -17.90 9.05
C ARG A 183 16.37 -18.23 9.32
N LEU A 184 16.09 -19.44 9.80
CA LEU A 184 14.76 -19.94 10.16
C LEU A 184 14.78 -20.44 11.61
N PHE A 185 13.78 -20.08 12.37
CA PHE A 185 13.57 -20.48 13.78
C PHE A 185 12.06 -20.51 14.07
N ASP A 186 11.68 -21.12 15.18
CA ASP A 186 10.30 -21.15 15.59
C ASP A 186 9.98 -19.93 16.43
N TRP A 187 8.89 -19.25 16.12
CA TRP A 187 8.40 -18.15 16.92
C TRP A 187 6.89 -18.01 16.80
N ARG A 188 6.27 -17.39 17.78
CA ARG A 188 4.85 -17.12 17.82
C ARG A 188 4.55 -15.82 18.57
N MET A 189 3.41 -15.23 18.30
CA MET A 189 2.90 -14.09 19.05
C MET A 189 1.39 -14.16 19.21
N GLU A 190 0.88 -13.49 20.24
CA GLU A 190 -0.52 -13.19 20.46
C GLU A 190 -0.64 -11.68 20.68
N LEU A 191 -1.59 -11.05 19.99
CA LEU A 191 -1.94 -9.64 20.13
C LEU A 191 -3.40 -9.54 20.54
N ARG A 192 -3.68 -8.86 21.65
CA ARG A 192 -5.05 -8.64 22.19
C ARG A 192 -5.31 -7.18 22.50
N VAL A 193 -6.59 -6.84 22.51
CA VAL A 193 -7.11 -5.58 23.03
C VAL A 193 -7.79 -5.88 24.37
N PRO A 194 -7.21 -5.51 25.51
CA PRO A 194 -7.84 -5.72 26.82
C PRO A 194 -9.20 -5.01 26.91
N GLY A 195 -10.26 -5.75 27.19
CA GLY A 195 -11.64 -5.23 27.19
C GLY A 195 -12.20 -4.92 25.81
N GLY A 196 -11.69 -5.60 24.78
CA GLY A 196 -12.10 -5.39 23.41
C GLY A 196 -11.68 -6.50 22.46
N ASP A 197 -11.71 -6.20 21.19
CA ASP A 197 -11.49 -7.13 20.09
C ASP A 197 -10.62 -6.51 18.98
N ILE A 198 -10.11 -7.34 18.06
CA ILE A 198 -9.20 -6.96 17.01
C ILE A 198 -9.55 -7.64 15.68
N GLN A 199 -9.31 -6.96 14.56
CA GLN A 199 -9.56 -7.49 13.22
C GLN A 199 -8.45 -7.07 12.25
N PRO A 200 -7.92 -7.95 11.38
CA PRO A 200 -7.00 -7.56 10.32
C PRO A 200 -7.60 -6.49 9.40
N CYS A 201 -6.79 -5.50 9.04
CA CYS A 201 -7.16 -4.44 8.10
C CYS A 201 -6.32 -4.57 6.82
N ASN A 202 -6.99 -4.84 5.70
CA ASN A 202 -6.37 -4.87 4.36
C ASN A 202 -6.81 -3.69 3.49
N ASP A 203 -7.62 -2.79 4.04
CA ASP A 203 -8.14 -1.65 3.31
C ASP A 203 -7.03 -0.66 2.95
N GLU A 204 -7.04 -0.15 1.74
CA GLU A 204 -6.14 0.92 1.30
C GLU A 204 -6.45 2.21 2.08
N PHE A 205 -7.73 2.49 2.27
CA PHE A 205 -8.24 3.64 3.02
C PHE A 205 -9.05 3.16 4.23
N PRO A 206 -8.40 2.88 5.35
CA PRO A 206 -9.07 2.36 6.56
C PRO A 206 -9.77 3.48 7.33
N PHE A 207 -10.61 4.26 6.66
CA PHE A 207 -11.20 5.48 7.19
C PHE A 207 -12.53 5.29 7.91
N LEU A 208 -13.09 4.09 7.87
CA LEU A 208 -14.30 3.74 8.61
C LEU A 208 -14.09 2.40 9.31
N ALA A 209 -14.10 2.41 10.63
CA ALA A 209 -14.02 1.17 11.41
C ALA A 209 -15.21 0.25 11.12
N PRO A 210 -15.00 -1.05 10.84
CA PRO A 210 -16.10 -1.99 10.63
C PRO A 210 -16.91 -2.22 11.92
N GLU A 211 -18.16 -2.63 11.80
CA GLU A 211 -19.03 -2.92 12.97
C GLU A 211 -18.80 -4.32 13.52
N GLY A 212 -18.45 -5.26 12.67
CA GLY A 212 -18.36 -6.68 13.01
C GLY A 212 -17.11 -7.38 12.51
N LYS A 213 -17.07 -8.70 12.67
CA LYS A 213 -15.96 -9.60 12.30
C LYS A 213 -14.69 -9.44 13.15
N TYR A 214 -14.80 -8.88 14.33
CA TYR A 214 -13.70 -8.80 15.27
C TYR A 214 -13.50 -10.16 15.98
N SER A 215 -12.26 -10.44 16.34
CA SER A 215 -11.82 -11.60 17.10
C SER A 215 -11.18 -11.18 18.42
N PRO A 216 -11.19 -12.00 19.45
CA PRO A 216 -10.62 -11.65 20.77
C PRO A 216 -9.08 -11.51 20.74
N ALA A 217 -8.43 -12.11 19.74
CA ALA A 217 -6.98 -12.06 19.58
C ALA A 217 -6.58 -12.26 18.12
N ILE A 218 -5.37 -11.82 17.79
CA ILE A 218 -4.61 -12.22 16.61
C ILE A 218 -3.48 -13.13 17.08
N GLU A 219 -3.43 -14.33 16.52
CA GLU A 219 -2.37 -15.29 16.79
C GLU A 219 -1.54 -15.49 15.53
N VAL A 220 -0.22 -15.47 15.69
CA VAL A 220 0.74 -15.80 14.65
C VAL A 220 1.63 -16.93 15.16
N ASN A 221 1.69 -17.99 14.38
CA ASN A 221 2.56 -19.13 14.66
C ASN A 221 3.43 -19.39 13.43
N MET A 222 4.75 -19.26 13.62
CA MET A 222 5.78 -19.36 12.58
C MET A 222 6.80 -20.45 12.92
N PRO A 223 6.39 -21.74 12.89
CA PRO A 223 7.37 -22.79 12.95
C PRO A 223 8.31 -22.70 11.73
N ARG A 224 9.59 -22.98 11.90
CA ARG A 224 10.63 -22.91 10.84
C ARG A 224 10.31 -23.72 9.59
N THR A 225 9.34 -24.63 9.68
CA THR A 225 8.92 -25.52 8.62
C THR A 225 7.74 -24.98 7.80
N VAL A 226 7.12 -23.86 8.21
CA VAL A 226 5.99 -23.29 7.48
C VAL A 226 6.47 -22.65 6.16
N GLU A 227 5.75 -22.92 5.07
CA GLU A 227 6.12 -22.45 3.73
C GLU A 227 6.24 -20.93 3.63
N ASN A 228 5.30 -20.19 4.22
CA ASN A 228 5.27 -18.72 4.21
C ASN A 228 5.91 -18.13 5.48
N TRP A 229 7.02 -18.70 5.94
CA TRP A 229 7.71 -18.22 7.12
C TRP A 229 8.14 -16.75 6.97
N LYS A 230 7.87 -15.97 8.01
CA LYS A 230 8.26 -14.56 8.08
C LYS A 230 8.95 -14.27 9.39
N ARG A 231 10.10 -13.57 9.34
CA ARG A 231 10.80 -13.07 10.54
C ARG A 231 10.05 -11.88 11.15
N VAL A 232 9.35 -11.11 10.34
CA VAL A 232 8.64 -9.89 10.72
C VAL A 232 7.19 -10.01 10.32
N VAL A 233 6.29 -9.72 11.23
CA VAL A 233 4.90 -9.42 10.94
C VAL A 233 4.74 -7.90 10.98
N ASP A 234 4.18 -7.33 9.92
CA ASP A 234 3.91 -5.90 9.75
C ASP A 234 2.53 -5.77 9.11
N GLN A 235 1.52 -5.42 9.92
CA GLN A 235 0.13 -5.48 9.51
C GLN A 235 -0.68 -4.39 10.20
N LYS A 236 -1.68 -3.86 9.48
CA LYS A 236 -2.72 -3.01 10.07
C LYS A 236 -3.83 -3.85 10.67
N TYR A 237 -4.37 -3.36 11.79
CA TYR A 237 -5.52 -3.95 12.45
C TYR A 237 -6.50 -2.87 12.89
N TYR A 238 -7.80 -3.12 12.68
CA TYR A 238 -8.83 -2.42 13.41
C TYR A 238 -8.92 -2.97 14.82
N ILE A 239 -9.04 -2.08 15.79
CA ILE A 239 -9.26 -2.42 17.20
C ILE A 239 -10.57 -1.83 17.68
N ARG A 240 -11.20 -2.52 18.62
CA ARG A 240 -12.47 -2.11 19.22
C ARG A 240 -12.41 -2.35 20.73
N TYR A 241 -12.68 -1.33 21.52
CA TYR A 241 -12.95 -1.43 22.95
C TYR A 241 -14.45 -1.51 23.16
N THR A 242 -14.91 -2.30 24.13
CA THR A 242 -16.35 -2.57 24.29
C THR A 242 -17.03 -1.77 25.40
N ASN A 243 -16.30 -1.23 26.35
CA ASN A 243 -16.87 -0.47 27.45
C ASN A 243 -16.03 0.79 27.82
N PRO A 244 -16.46 1.96 27.38
CA PRO A 244 -17.45 2.23 26.35
C PRO A 244 -16.97 1.84 24.95
N LEU A 245 -17.92 1.66 24.02
CA LEU A 245 -17.60 1.26 22.65
C LEU A 245 -16.76 2.34 21.96
N ARG A 246 -15.54 2.02 21.60
CA ARG A 246 -14.61 2.88 20.86
C ARG A 246 -13.87 2.07 19.80
N TYR A 247 -13.45 2.75 18.75
CA TYR A 247 -12.74 2.14 17.63
C TYR A 247 -11.37 2.77 17.43
N GLY A 248 -10.48 2.01 16.79
CA GLY A 248 -9.17 2.49 16.41
C GLY A 248 -8.58 1.68 15.27
N LEU A 249 -7.48 2.19 14.74
CA LEU A 249 -6.61 1.52 13.78
C LEU A 249 -5.21 1.49 14.39
N ILE A 250 -4.51 0.37 14.25
CA ILE A 250 -3.10 0.28 14.57
C ILE A 250 -2.32 -0.28 13.37
N GLN A 251 -1.11 0.23 13.16
CA GLN A 251 -0.07 -0.45 12.40
C GLN A 251 0.81 -1.15 13.43
N PHE A 252 0.82 -2.46 13.42
CA PHE A 252 1.59 -3.28 14.36
C PHE A 252 2.69 -4.02 13.63
N ARG A 253 3.92 -3.86 14.14
CA ARG A 253 5.10 -4.55 13.61
C ARG A 253 5.81 -5.25 14.75
N ILE A 254 6.17 -6.53 14.56
CA ILE A 254 6.98 -7.30 15.47
C ILE A 254 8.06 -8.07 14.72
N ASN A 255 9.27 -8.09 15.27
CA ASN A 255 10.35 -8.95 14.79
C ASN A 255 10.44 -10.19 15.69
N GLY A 256 10.19 -11.38 15.14
CA GLY A 256 10.17 -12.64 15.88
C GLY A 256 11.52 -13.05 16.50
N ALA A 257 12.64 -12.49 16.02
CA ALA A 257 13.96 -12.78 16.60
C ALA A 257 14.29 -11.88 17.79
N SER A 258 14.08 -10.58 17.66
CA SER A 258 14.44 -9.59 18.68
C SER A 258 13.30 -9.23 19.63
N GLN A 259 12.06 -9.64 19.32
CA GLN A 259 10.81 -9.28 19.98
C GLN A 259 10.62 -7.75 20.12
N ASN A 260 11.24 -6.99 19.22
CA ASN A 260 10.99 -5.58 19.12
C ASN A 260 9.62 -5.36 18.46
N VAL A 261 8.77 -4.64 19.16
CA VAL A 261 7.43 -4.23 18.73
C VAL A 261 7.46 -2.75 18.41
N SER A 262 6.88 -2.37 17.27
CA SER A 262 6.61 -0.99 16.89
C SER A 262 5.14 -0.85 16.59
N ILE A 263 4.51 0.20 17.10
CA ILE A 263 3.08 0.44 16.93
C ILE A 263 2.88 1.91 16.56
N ALA A 264 2.19 2.16 15.43
CA ALA A 264 1.53 3.43 15.20
C ALA A 264 0.02 3.25 15.40
N TYR A 265 -0.67 4.26 15.92
CA TYR A 265 -2.08 4.14 16.25
C TYR A 265 -2.88 5.41 15.94
N TRP A 266 -4.13 5.18 15.60
CA TRP A 266 -5.18 6.18 15.35
C TRP A 266 -6.43 5.71 16.08
N ILE A 267 -6.78 6.34 17.19
CA ILE A 267 -7.87 5.88 18.06
C ILE A 267 -8.91 6.99 18.20
N ILE A 268 -10.15 6.64 18.09
CA ILE A 268 -11.29 7.55 18.27
C ILE A 268 -11.60 7.65 19.77
N PRO A 269 -11.40 8.82 20.40
CA PRO A 269 -11.71 9.00 21.82
C PRO A 269 -13.21 9.05 22.08
N THR A 270 -14.01 9.48 21.09
CA THR A 270 -15.47 9.62 21.21
C THR A 270 -16.15 8.24 21.12
N PRO A 271 -16.93 7.84 22.14
CA PRO A 271 -17.66 6.58 22.10
C PRO A 271 -18.66 6.53 20.93
N GLY A 272 -18.73 5.35 20.28
CA GLY A 272 -19.65 5.07 19.19
C GLY A 272 -19.26 5.67 17.82
N ASP A 273 -18.32 6.61 17.77
CA ASP A 273 -17.81 7.14 16.51
C ASP A 273 -16.91 6.11 15.83
N ARG A 274 -17.00 6.04 14.50
CA ARG A 274 -16.25 5.09 13.65
C ARG A 274 -15.37 5.77 12.61
N ASN A 275 -15.35 7.12 12.58
CA ASN A 275 -14.60 7.88 11.60
C ASN A 275 -13.11 7.88 11.94
N LEU A 276 -12.36 7.07 11.22
CA LEU A 276 -10.90 6.93 11.30
C LEU A 276 -10.18 7.71 10.19
N GLU A 277 -10.86 8.60 9.48
CA GLU A 277 -10.21 9.32 8.38
C GLU A 277 -9.10 10.23 8.89
N PHE A 278 -7.92 10.02 8.38
CA PHE A 278 -6.74 10.83 8.64
C PHE A 278 -6.06 11.18 7.32
N ASP A 279 -5.24 12.22 7.34
CA ASP A 279 -4.41 12.60 6.19
C ASP A 279 -3.21 11.63 6.07
N PRO A 280 -3.15 10.76 5.05
CA PRO A 280 -2.04 9.81 4.90
C PRO A 280 -0.67 10.47 4.74
N ALA A 281 -0.62 11.73 4.24
CA ALA A 281 0.62 12.49 4.12
C ALA A 281 1.16 12.96 5.47
N LYS A 282 0.30 12.99 6.50
CA LYS A 282 0.63 13.33 7.89
C LYS A 282 0.61 12.11 8.81
N ALA A 283 0.44 10.92 8.23
CA ALA A 283 0.42 9.70 9.01
C ALA A 283 1.77 9.49 9.70
N VAL A 284 1.70 9.14 10.97
CA VAL A 284 2.87 8.70 11.74
C VAL A 284 3.40 7.42 11.10
N THR A 285 4.63 7.44 10.61
CA THR A 285 5.27 6.26 10.04
C THR A 285 5.98 5.50 11.12
N VAL A 286 5.73 4.20 11.19
CA VAL A 286 6.51 3.30 12.06
C VAL A 286 7.87 3.09 11.41
N PRO A 287 8.96 3.56 11.99
CA PRO A 287 10.30 3.44 11.44
C PRO A 287 10.85 2.01 11.48
#